data_5f4e71da7e9fa19e7c0cc2499a4e9cd7
#
_entry.id   5f4e71da7e9fa19e7c0cc2499a4e9cd7
#
_cell.length_a   1.000
_cell.length_b   1.000
_cell.length_c   1.000
_cell.angle_alpha   90.00
_cell.angle_beta   90.00
_cell.angle_gamma   90.00
#
_symmetry.space_group_name_H-M   'P 1'
#
loop_
_entity.id
_entity.type
_entity.pdbx_description
1 polymer ?
#
loop_
_entity_poly.entity_id
_entity_poly.type
_entity_poly.pdbx_seq_one_letter_code
_entity_poly.pdbx_strand_id
1 'polypeptide(L)'
;LSDTDDRQVRPSSDDLTIYEPFRVNTDSTPNTLSSSLHFFKIHNPHLAKNPDEVAAEETADGANDVNKPMRAIANVGGYSAVFLPGGSPAFILKSAKSIPKVISLQGDGVRGLSSFHTSGCDRGFIYTDVKGITRVAQLPDNTNLTELGLAVQKVPLNEEIHALAYHPLMSCYVAGTSTRTEFELAKDEDHRKEMRNEDVPFKPTMEQGFLKLINPTNWSVIDTIEMDPCEVIMCVKSLNLEISEHTNERKQLITVGTAISKGEDLAIKGRLYVYDVVSVVPQPGRPETNKRLKLIAKDEVPRGAITGVSEIGTQGFMLVAQGQKCMVRGLKEDGTLLPVAFMDMNCFVTAVKELPGTGLCVLSDAVKGVWFVGYTEEPYKMLLFGKSSTKMEVLTADLLPDGNELFIVAADADCNLHIMQFDPERTF
;
A
#
# COMPACT_ATOMS: atom_id res chain seq x y z
N LEU A 1 -4.69 25.86 -19.86
CA LEU A 1 -4.16 27.19 -19.63
C LEU A 1 -2.96 27.37 -20.54
N SER A 2 -3.15 28.13 -21.62
CA SER A 2 -2.12 28.43 -22.59
C SER A 2 -1.17 29.45 -21.99
N ASP A 3 0.06 29.05 -21.77
CA ASP A 3 1.13 30.01 -21.67
C ASP A 3 1.56 30.32 -23.11
N THR A 4 1.47 31.59 -23.46
CA THR A 4 1.83 32.12 -24.79
C THR A 4 3.33 32.27 -24.87
N ASP A 5 4.07 31.19 -24.88
CA ASP A 5 5.42 31.14 -25.36
C ASP A 5 5.45 30.24 -26.59
N ASP A 6 5.75 30.83 -27.74
CA ASP A 6 5.73 30.26 -29.11
C ASP A 6 6.78 29.16 -29.36
N ARG A 7 7.11 28.40 -28.35
CA ARG A 7 7.79 27.12 -28.51
C ARG A 7 6.74 26.05 -28.66
N GLN A 8 6.58 25.57 -29.86
CA GLN A 8 5.88 24.32 -30.18
C GLN A 8 6.41 23.21 -29.27
N VAL A 9 5.81 23.07 -28.08
CA VAL A 9 5.99 21.89 -27.26
C VAL A 9 5.25 20.80 -28.02
N ARG A 10 6.00 19.96 -28.71
CA ARG A 10 5.47 18.70 -29.25
C ARG A 10 5.08 17.88 -28.03
N PRO A 11 3.79 17.56 -27.81
CA PRO A 11 3.47 16.57 -26.81
C PRO A 11 3.95 15.24 -27.39
N SER A 12 5.11 14.79 -27.00
CA SER A 12 5.36 13.37 -27.02
C SER A 12 4.29 12.76 -26.11
N SER A 13 3.74 11.62 -26.50
CA SER A 13 2.65 10.95 -25.82
C SER A 13 2.90 10.67 -24.32
N ASP A 14 4.12 10.90 -23.85
CA ASP A 14 4.61 10.56 -22.51
C ASP A 14 4.59 11.75 -21.53
N ASP A 15 4.33 12.98 -22.01
CA ASP A 15 4.58 14.19 -21.21
C ASP A 15 3.32 14.98 -20.84
N LEU A 16 2.15 14.34 -20.79
CA LEU A 16 0.97 15.06 -20.30
C LEU A 16 1.07 15.27 -18.79
N THR A 17 1.28 16.51 -18.41
CA THR A 17 1.38 16.93 -17.03
C THR A 17 0.18 17.79 -16.65
N ILE A 18 -0.47 17.47 -15.55
CA ILE A 18 -1.57 18.24 -14.99
C ILE A 18 -1.07 19.02 -13.79
N TYR A 19 -1.33 20.33 -13.79
CA TYR A 19 -1.06 21.22 -12.67
C TYR A 19 -2.36 21.75 -12.09
N GLU A 20 -2.46 21.74 -10.76
CA GLU A 20 -3.58 22.35 -10.03
C GLU A 20 -3.14 23.65 -9.38
N PRO A 21 -3.87 24.75 -9.61
CA PRO A 21 -3.58 26.02 -8.94
C PRO A 21 -4.05 25.98 -7.49
N PHE A 22 -3.25 26.48 -6.56
CA PHE A 22 -3.65 26.70 -5.18
C PHE A 22 -3.19 28.07 -4.68
N ARG A 23 -3.90 28.60 -3.70
CA ARG A 23 -3.54 29.86 -3.05
C ARG A 23 -2.97 29.56 -1.66
N VAL A 24 -1.84 30.18 -1.37
CA VAL A 24 -1.30 30.20 -0.02
C VAL A 24 -1.98 31.37 0.72
N ASN A 25 -2.74 31.08 1.77
CA ASN A 25 -3.27 32.11 2.66
C ASN A 25 -2.11 32.65 3.50
N THR A 26 -1.55 33.77 3.08
CA THR A 26 -0.62 34.54 3.92
C THR A 26 -1.44 35.59 4.68
N ASP A 27 -1.58 35.42 5.97
CA ASP A 27 -2.42 36.23 6.87
C ASP A 27 -1.96 37.68 7.06
N SER A 28 -1.16 38.26 6.21
CA SER A 28 -0.60 39.56 6.55
C SER A 28 -0.36 40.59 5.48
N THR A 29 -0.93 40.52 4.28
CA THR A 29 -0.99 41.74 3.43
C THR A 29 -1.95 41.65 2.26
N PRO A 30 -2.78 42.65 1.99
CA PRO A 30 -3.71 42.66 0.87
C PRO A 30 -3.04 43.24 -0.38
N ASN A 31 -2.07 42.57 -0.95
CA ASN A 31 -1.52 43.03 -2.22
C ASN A 31 -0.88 41.94 -3.06
N THR A 32 -1.39 41.92 -4.28
CA THR A 32 -0.98 41.20 -5.49
C THR A 32 -1.49 39.77 -5.61
N LEU A 33 -2.54 39.64 -6.43
CA LEU A 33 -3.13 38.38 -6.90
C LEU A 33 -2.12 37.39 -7.52
N SER A 34 -0.97 37.90 -7.98
CA SER A 34 0.06 37.09 -8.62
C SER A 34 1.03 36.40 -7.65
N SER A 35 1.21 36.93 -6.44
CA SER A 35 2.19 36.37 -5.48
C SER A 35 1.65 35.24 -4.62
N SER A 36 0.34 35.03 -4.60
CA SER A 36 -0.32 34.00 -3.79
C SER A 36 -0.79 32.78 -4.60
N LEU A 37 -0.64 32.81 -5.93
CA LEU A 37 -1.05 31.73 -6.81
C LEU A 37 0.15 30.83 -7.10
N HIS A 38 0.06 29.59 -6.67
CA HIS A 38 1.06 28.57 -6.93
C HIS A 38 0.42 27.41 -7.70
N PHE A 39 1.26 26.61 -8.35
CA PHE A 39 0.82 25.43 -9.08
C PHE A 39 1.58 24.20 -8.53
N PHE A 40 0.86 23.14 -8.22
CA PHE A 40 1.49 21.86 -7.92
C PHE A 40 1.15 20.82 -8.97
N LYS A 41 2.12 19.98 -9.28
CA LYS A 41 1.97 18.90 -10.26
C LYS A 41 1.14 17.78 -9.65
N ILE A 42 0.05 17.39 -10.33
CA ILE A 42 -0.74 16.22 -9.96
C ILE A 42 -0.17 15.01 -10.64
N HIS A 43 0.17 13.99 -9.86
CA HIS A 43 0.51 12.68 -10.40
C HIS A 43 -0.77 11.93 -10.76
N ASN A 44 -0.90 11.54 -12.03
CA ASN A 44 -2.02 10.71 -12.50
C ASN A 44 -1.47 9.48 -13.20
N PRO A 45 -1.55 8.28 -12.56
CA PRO A 45 -1.02 7.05 -13.12
C PRO A 45 -1.73 6.61 -14.43
N HIS A 46 -2.96 7.09 -14.67
CA HIS A 46 -3.70 6.79 -15.92
C HIS A 46 -3.16 7.54 -17.14
N LEU A 47 -2.29 8.52 -16.94
CA LEU A 47 -1.64 9.28 -18.01
C LEU A 47 -0.20 8.80 -18.26
N ALA A 48 0.35 7.95 -17.40
CA ALA A 48 1.65 7.33 -17.62
C ALA A 48 1.47 6.15 -18.59
N LYS A 49 2.13 6.20 -19.74
CA LYS A 49 2.19 5.05 -20.66
C LYS A 49 3.06 3.97 -20.06
N ASN A 50 2.68 2.72 -20.27
CA ASN A 50 3.56 1.60 -19.98
C ASN A 50 4.77 1.62 -20.93
N PRO A 51 6.00 1.41 -20.43
CA PRO A 51 7.20 1.39 -21.28
C PRO A 51 7.14 0.37 -22.42
N ASP A 52 6.37 -0.71 -22.24
CA ASP A 52 6.18 -1.73 -23.28
C ASP A 52 5.28 -1.24 -24.43
N GLU A 53 4.34 -0.33 -24.17
CA GLU A 53 3.49 0.31 -25.18
C GLU A 53 4.27 1.33 -26.00
N VAL A 54 5.21 2.05 -25.38
CA VAL A 54 6.11 3.00 -26.06
C VAL A 54 7.02 2.28 -27.06
N ALA A 55 7.58 1.12 -26.65
CA ALA A 55 8.44 0.33 -27.53
C ALA A 55 7.68 -0.29 -28.72
N ALA A 56 6.39 -0.57 -28.57
CA ALA A 56 5.54 -1.08 -29.65
C ALA A 56 5.13 0.03 -30.65
N GLU A 57 4.97 1.28 -30.18
CA GLU A 57 4.63 2.42 -31.05
C GLU A 57 5.84 2.91 -31.86
N GLU A 58 7.06 2.81 -31.35
CA GLU A 58 8.28 3.17 -32.10
C GLU A 58 8.57 2.24 -33.29
N THR A 59 8.00 1.03 -33.29
CA THR A 59 8.15 0.07 -34.40
C THR A 59 7.04 0.15 -35.44
N ALA A 60 5.96 0.89 -35.17
CA ALA A 60 4.89 1.12 -36.14
C ALA A 60 5.18 2.39 -36.97
N ASP A 61 5.67 2.15 -38.15
CA ASP A 61 6.09 3.15 -39.14
C ASP A 61 5.14 4.35 -39.26
N GLY A 62 5.69 5.51 -39.09
CA GLY A 62 5.43 6.82 -39.61
C GLY A 62 4.16 7.15 -40.40
N ALA A 63 2.98 6.90 -39.89
CA ALA A 63 1.74 7.40 -40.45
C ALA A 63 1.27 8.62 -39.63
N ASN A 64 1.68 9.83 -40.07
CA ASN A 64 1.01 11.11 -39.88
C ASN A 64 0.16 11.24 -38.59
N ASP A 65 0.75 11.13 -37.43
CA ASP A 65 0.16 11.65 -36.22
C ASP A 65 0.20 13.19 -36.30
N VAL A 66 -0.84 13.74 -36.94
CA VAL A 66 -1.04 15.18 -37.02
C VAL A 66 -1.17 15.67 -35.60
N ASN A 67 -0.15 16.32 -35.12
CA ASN A 67 -0.02 16.92 -33.81
C ASN A 67 -1.20 17.90 -33.60
N LYS A 68 -2.34 17.36 -33.16
CA LYS A 68 -3.56 18.14 -32.95
C LYS A 68 -3.53 18.74 -31.55
N PRO A 69 -3.71 20.04 -31.40
CA PRO A 69 -3.69 20.67 -30.09
C PRO A 69 -4.83 20.19 -29.22
N MET A 70 -4.58 20.04 -27.93
CA MET A 70 -5.61 19.83 -26.90
C MET A 70 -6.68 20.91 -27.00
N ARG A 71 -7.95 20.54 -26.76
CA ARG A 71 -9.07 21.48 -26.84
C ARG A 71 -9.96 21.40 -25.60
N ALA A 72 -10.33 22.57 -25.09
CA ALA A 72 -11.36 22.66 -24.07
C ALA A 72 -12.74 22.43 -24.71
N ILE A 73 -13.55 21.62 -24.08
CA ILE A 73 -14.94 21.35 -24.49
C ILE A 73 -15.84 21.52 -23.27
N ALA A 74 -16.87 22.30 -23.44
CA ALA A 74 -17.89 22.47 -22.41
C ALA A 74 -19.01 21.45 -22.57
N ASN A 75 -19.64 21.10 -21.45
CA ASN A 75 -20.88 20.30 -21.43
C ASN A 75 -20.77 18.87 -21.98
N VAL A 76 -19.69 18.16 -21.62
CA VAL A 76 -19.60 16.71 -21.80
C VAL A 76 -20.17 16.06 -20.54
N GLY A 77 -21.35 15.47 -20.61
CA GLY A 77 -22.05 14.92 -19.43
C GLY A 77 -22.39 15.96 -18.35
N GLY A 78 -22.43 17.26 -18.69
CA GLY A 78 -22.59 18.35 -17.74
C GLY A 78 -21.28 18.89 -17.16
N TYR A 79 -20.13 18.37 -17.58
CA TYR A 79 -18.82 18.78 -17.10
C TYR A 79 -18.02 19.51 -18.18
N SER A 80 -17.09 20.36 -17.74
CA SER A 80 -16.05 20.89 -18.62
C SER A 80 -14.95 19.86 -18.77
N ALA A 81 -14.48 19.62 -19.98
CA ALA A 81 -13.50 18.63 -20.32
C ALA A 81 -12.34 19.21 -21.15
N VAL A 82 -11.19 18.60 -21.06
CA VAL A 82 -10.11 18.77 -22.04
C VAL A 82 -10.09 17.55 -22.94
N PHE A 83 -10.24 17.79 -24.23
CA PHE A 83 -10.15 16.75 -25.24
C PHE A 83 -8.71 16.57 -25.72
N LEU A 84 -8.22 15.34 -25.65
CA LEU A 84 -6.95 14.89 -26.19
C LEU A 84 -7.18 14.23 -27.55
N PRO A 85 -6.80 14.89 -28.65
CA PRO A 85 -6.80 14.25 -29.96
C PRO A 85 -5.54 13.37 -30.11
N GLY A 86 -5.60 12.39 -30.96
CA GLY A 86 -4.48 11.49 -31.23
C GLY A 86 -4.94 10.12 -31.66
N GLY A 87 -4.05 9.14 -31.75
CA GLY A 87 -4.38 7.74 -32.06
C GLY A 87 -5.31 7.12 -31.02
N SER A 88 -5.18 7.51 -29.76
CA SER A 88 -6.05 7.11 -28.65
C SER A 88 -6.77 8.32 -28.08
N PRO A 89 -7.85 8.81 -28.70
CA PRO A 89 -8.53 10.01 -28.29
C PRO A 89 -9.20 9.83 -26.92
N ALA A 90 -9.11 10.85 -26.06
CA ALA A 90 -9.64 10.80 -24.70
C ALA A 90 -10.14 12.16 -24.22
N PHE A 91 -10.99 12.13 -23.18
CA PHE A 91 -11.32 13.28 -22.38
C PHE A 91 -10.61 13.25 -21.04
N ILE A 92 -10.16 14.41 -20.59
CA ILE A 92 -9.80 14.65 -19.19
C ILE A 92 -10.93 15.45 -18.56
N LEU A 93 -11.56 14.87 -17.54
CA LEU A 93 -12.64 15.48 -16.77
C LEU A 93 -12.18 15.73 -15.34
N LYS A 94 -12.48 16.91 -14.80
CA LYS A 94 -12.21 17.25 -13.40
C LYS A 94 -13.31 18.16 -12.86
N SER A 95 -13.81 17.86 -11.67
CA SER A 95 -14.61 18.78 -10.87
C SER A 95 -13.74 19.47 -9.80
N ALA A 96 -14.31 20.44 -9.07
CA ALA A 96 -13.63 21.11 -7.97
C ALA A 96 -13.20 20.15 -6.83
N LYS A 97 -13.90 19.01 -6.70
CA LYS A 97 -13.70 18.05 -5.60
C LYS A 97 -13.12 16.70 -6.06
N SER A 98 -12.90 16.49 -7.36
CA SER A 98 -12.38 15.23 -7.89
C SER A 98 -10.96 15.37 -8.40
N ILE A 99 -10.23 14.24 -8.43
CA ILE A 99 -9.01 14.13 -9.22
C ILE A 99 -9.38 14.09 -10.71
N PRO A 100 -8.44 14.45 -11.60
CA PRO A 100 -8.63 14.30 -13.04
C PRO A 100 -8.92 12.84 -13.41
N LYS A 101 -10.00 12.62 -14.17
CA LYS A 101 -10.34 11.29 -14.75
C LYS A 101 -10.11 11.33 -16.24
N VAL A 102 -9.49 10.28 -16.79
CA VAL A 102 -9.30 10.10 -18.23
C VAL A 102 -10.34 9.11 -18.74
N ILE A 103 -11.07 9.50 -19.76
CA ILE A 103 -12.09 8.66 -20.40
C ILE A 103 -11.71 8.52 -21.86
N SER A 104 -11.32 7.33 -22.27
CA SER A 104 -10.95 7.03 -23.65
C SER A 104 -12.17 6.94 -24.55
N LEU A 105 -12.05 7.47 -25.76
CA LEU A 105 -13.06 7.35 -26.82
C LEU A 105 -12.73 6.15 -27.71
N GLN A 106 -13.78 5.52 -28.24
CA GLN A 106 -13.61 4.44 -29.20
C GLN A 106 -13.24 5.00 -30.59
N GLY A 107 -12.26 4.39 -31.25
CA GLY A 107 -11.84 4.71 -32.61
C GLY A 107 -10.42 5.23 -32.71
N ASP A 108 -9.86 5.14 -33.92
CA ASP A 108 -8.46 5.47 -34.21
C ASP A 108 -8.28 6.96 -34.55
N GLY A 109 -8.67 7.82 -33.65
CA GLY A 109 -8.61 9.27 -33.83
C GLY A 109 -9.98 9.91 -34.10
N VAL A 110 -10.08 11.22 -33.91
CA VAL A 110 -11.31 11.99 -34.05
C VAL A 110 -11.11 13.14 -35.03
N ARG A 111 -11.99 13.25 -36.04
CA ARG A 111 -12.02 14.36 -37.02
C ARG A 111 -12.82 15.53 -36.53
N GLY A 112 -13.98 15.25 -35.92
CA GLY A 112 -14.89 16.26 -35.40
C GLY A 112 -15.57 15.79 -34.14
N LEU A 113 -15.78 16.71 -33.18
CA LEU A 113 -16.42 16.44 -31.91
C LEU A 113 -17.27 17.64 -31.50
N SER A 114 -18.48 17.38 -31.01
CA SER A 114 -19.38 18.40 -30.47
C SER A 114 -20.19 17.84 -29.32
N SER A 115 -20.64 18.71 -28.43
CA SER A 115 -21.69 18.36 -27.46
C SER A 115 -22.99 18.05 -28.20
N PHE A 116 -23.79 17.13 -27.67
CA PHE A 116 -25.01 16.65 -28.26
C PHE A 116 -26.06 16.37 -27.17
N HIS A 117 -27.28 16.85 -27.37
CA HIS A 117 -28.36 16.64 -26.42
C HIS A 117 -29.69 16.41 -27.12
N THR A 118 -30.35 15.31 -26.77
CA THR A 118 -31.71 14.96 -27.19
C THR A 118 -32.44 14.24 -26.05
N SER A 119 -33.75 13.98 -26.23
CA SER A 119 -34.53 13.19 -25.28
C SER A 119 -34.03 11.76 -25.05
N GLY A 120 -33.29 11.19 -26.02
CA GLY A 120 -32.68 9.85 -25.92
C GLY A 120 -31.21 9.87 -25.59
N CYS A 121 -30.57 11.05 -25.48
CA CYS A 121 -29.15 11.19 -25.19
C CYS A 121 -28.95 12.50 -24.40
N ASP A 122 -29.07 12.41 -23.10
CA ASP A 122 -28.96 13.61 -22.23
C ASP A 122 -27.46 13.93 -21.99
N ARG A 123 -27.12 15.21 -22.30
CA ARG A 123 -25.73 15.72 -22.09
C ARG A 123 -24.64 14.87 -22.72
N GLY A 124 -24.92 14.24 -23.84
CA GLY A 124 -23.98 13.43 -24.59
C GLY A 124 -23.06 14.25 -25.48
N PHE A 125 -22.38 13.55 -26.35
CA PHE A 125 -21.51 14.11 -27.37
C PHE A 125 -21.57 13.29 -28.64
N ILE A 126 -21.35 13.96 -29.78
CA ILE A 126 -21.27 13.33 -31.10
C ILE A 126 -19.86 13.52 -31.64
N TYR A 127 -19.29 12.47 -32.20
CA TYR A 127 -17.98 12.55 -32.83
C TYR A 127 -17.87 11.65 -34.06
N THR A 128 -17.00 12.05 -34.98
CA THR A 128 -16.69 11.28 -36.20
C THR A 128 -15.23 10.89 -36.17
N ASP A 129 -14.94 9.61 -36.31
CA ASP A 129 -13.58 9.09 -36.35
C ASP A 129 -12.90 9.31 -37.74
N VAL A 130 -11.61 8.96 -37.83
CA VAL A 130 -10.85 9.11 -39.07
C VAL A 130 -11.38 8.22 -40.21
N LYS A 131 -12.08 7.13 -39.88
CA LYS A 131 -12.72 6.20 -40.84
C LYS A 131 -14.08 6.74 -41.33
N GLY A 132 -14.54 7.89 -40.85
CA GLY A 132 -15.83 8.51 -41.21
C GLY A 132 -17.03 7.93 -40.45
N ILE A 133 -16.82 7.11 -39.45
CA ILE A 133 -17.90 6.57 -38.62
C ILE A 133 -18.29 7.62 -37.61
N THR A 134 -19.57 7.98 -37.60
CA THR A 134 -20.13 8.93 -36.60
C THR A 134 -20.74 8.15 -35.46
N ARG A 135 -20.37 8.56 -34.23
CA ARG A 135 -20.86 7.98 -32.97
C ARG A 135 -21.53 9.03 -32.13
N VAL A 136 -22.63 8.63 -31.52
CA VAL A 136 -23.29 9.39 -30.45
C VAL A 136 -23.05 8.63 -29.16
N ALA A 137 -22.57 9.31 -28.15
CA ALA A 137 -22.18 8.69 -26.88
C ALA A 137 -22.55 9.56 -25.69
N GLN A 138 -22.68 8.94 -24.54
CA GLN A 138 -22.82 9.58 -23.23
C GLN A 138 -21.67 9.12 -22.33
N LEU A 139 -21.41 9.89 -21.29
CA LEU A 139 -20.52 9.41 -20.23
C LEU A 139 -21.15 8.18 -19.56
N PRO A 140 -20.32 7.21 -19.12
CA PRO A 140 -20.82 6.08 -18.32
C PRO A 140 -21.59 6.56 -17.08
N ASP A 141 -22.66 5.86 -16.70
CA ASP A 141 -23.52 6.20 -15.55
C ASP A 141 -22.73 6.26 -14.22
N ASN A 142 -21.63 5.52 -14.13
CA ASN A 142 -20.73 5.54 -12.98
C ASN A 142 -19.67 6.66 -13.02
N THR A 143 -19.75 7.58 -13.99
CA THR A 143 -18.87 8.75 -14.06
C THR A 143 -19.31 9.78 -13.03
N ASN A 144 -18.98 9.56 -11.77
CA ASN A 144 -19.28 10.49 -10.70
C ASN A 144 -18.05 11.37 -10.40
N LEU A 145 -18.14 12.67 -10.75
CA LEU A 145 -17.11 13.67 -10.46
C LEU A 145 -17.47 14.54 -9.24
N THR A 146 -18.59 14.29 -8.58
CA THR A 146 -19.00 15.02 -7.38
C THR A 146 -18.42 14.41 -6.11
N GLU A 147 -18.06 13.14 -6.15
CA GLU A 147 -17.39 12.44 -5.06
C GLU A 147 -15.88 12.55 -5.19
N LEU A 148 -15.18 12.50 -4.04
CA LEU A 148 -13.73 12.38 -3.98
C LEU A 148 -13.32 11.04 -4.60
N GLY A 149 -13.06 11.04 -5.90
CA GLY A 149 -12.54 9.87 -6.59
C GLY A 149 -11.04 9.77 -6.41
N LEU A 150 -10.54 8.61 -5.92
CA LEU A 150 -9.12 8.30 -5.93
C LEU A 150 -8.74 7.73 -7.29
N ALA A 151 -7.56 8.11 -7.80
CA ALA A 151 -6.97 7.40 -8.93
C ALA A 151 -6.62 5.98 -8.49
N VAL A 152 -7.17 4.98 -9.17
CA VAL A 152 -6.98 3.58 -8.84
C VAL A 152 -6.32 2.87 -10.01
N GLN A 153 -5.17 2.27 -9.75
CA GLN A 153 -4.52 1.33 -10.64
C GLN A 153 -4.61 -0.06 -10.02
N LYS A 154 -5.12 -1.03 -10.77
CA LYS A 154 -5.17 -2.43 -10.35
C LYS A 154 -3.95 -3.16 -10.90
N VAL A 155 -3.15 -3.73 -10.03
CA VAL A 155 -1.97 -4.52 -10.36
C VAL A 155 -2.22 -5.97 -9.93
N PRO A 156 -2.49 -6.89 -10.86
CA PRO A 156 -2.74 -8.29 -10.51
C PRO A 156 -1.43 -8.98 -10.14
N LEU A 157 -1.32 -9.47 -8.91
CA LEU A 157 -0.22 -10.34 -8.49
C LEU A 157 -0.57 -11.84 -8.63
N ASN A 158 -1.86 -12.15 -8.86
CA ASN A 158 -2.42 -13.51 -8.94
C ASN A 158 -2.15 -14.37 -7.70
N GLU A 159 -2.02 -13.73 -6.54
CA GLU A 159 -1.78 -14.33 -5.24
C GLU A 159 -2.61 -13.63 -4.18
N GLU A 160 -2.84 -14.27 -3.06
CA GLU A 160 -3.48 -13.67 -1.90
C GLU A 160 -2.48 -12.74 -1.19
N ILE A 161 -2.87 -11.49 -0.93
CA ILE A 161 -2.00 -10.48 -0.32
C ILE A 161 -2.41 -10.30 1.13
N HIS A 162 -1.50 -10.57 2.06
CA HIS A 162 -1.75 -10.49 3.51
C HIS A 162 -1.24 -9.19 4.12
N ALA A 163 -0.11 -8.69 3.63
CA ALA A 163 0.54 -7.50 4.18
C ALA A 163 1.30 -6.72 3.11
N LEU A 164 1.38 -5.41 3.29
CA LEU A 164 2.10 -4.51 2.41
C LEU A 164 2.83 -3.45 3.23
N ALA A 165 4.10 -3.19 2.91
CA ALA A 165 4.89 -2.11 3.47
C ALA A 165 5.63 -1.34 2.38
N TYR A 166 5.83 -0.04 2.59
CA TYR A 166 6.65 0.80 1.73
C TYR A 166 8.00 1.06 2.39
N HIS A 167 9.08 0.89 1.64
CA HIS A 167 10.44 1.22 2.07
C HIS A 167 10.85 2.57 1.48
N PRO A 168 10.85 3.67 2.29
CA PRO A 168 11.00 5.02 1.75
C PRO A 168 12.37 5.29 1.13
N LEU A 169 13.46 4.85 1.78
CA LEU A 169 14.82 5.11 1.30
C LEU A 169 15.13 4.40 -0.02
N MET A 170 14.62 3.19 -0.18
CA MET A 170 14.84 2.40 -1.41
C MET A 170 13.71 2.55 -2.43
N SER A 171 12.66 3.32 -2.09
CA SER A 171 11.50 3.56 -2.96
C SER A 171 11.00 2.24 -3.58
N CYS A 172 10.54 1.33 -2.75
CA CYS A 172 9.98 0.04 -3.18
C CYS A 172 8.90 -0.43 -2.21
N TYR A 173 8.00 -1.27 -2.69
CA TYR A 173 7.02 -1.96 -1.83
C TYR A 173 7.51 -3.36 -1.50
N VAL A 174 7.15 -3.84 -0.32
CA VAL A 174 7.36 -5.22 0.11
C VAL A 174 6.01 -5.81 0.46
N ALA A 175 5.62 -6.86 -0.24
CA ALA A 175 4.34 -7.55 -0.07
C ALA A 175 4.57 -8.95 0.50
N GLY A 176 3.80 -9.29 1.53
CA GLY A 176 3.62 -10.66 2.01
C GLY A 176 2.44 -11.28 1.30
N THR A 177 2.67 -12.34 0.55
CA THR A 177 1.64 -13.02 -0.26
C THR A 177 1.63 -14.51 0.01
N SER A 178 0.56 -15.20 -0.40
CA SER A 178 0.49 -16.66 -0.39
C SER A 178 -0.21 -17.23 -1.61
N THR A 179 0.08 -18.48 -1.90
CA THR A 179 -0.64 -19.31 -2.87
C THR A 179 -1.00 -20.65 -2.24
N ARG A 180 -2.08 -21.25 -2.72
CA ARG A 180 -2.43 -22.62 -2.34
C ARG A 180 -1.67 -23.61 -3.22
N THR A 181 -0.89 -24.47 -2.58
CA THR A 181 -0.10 -25.53 -3.22
C THR A 181 -0.53 -26.90 -2.71
N GLU A 182 -0.17 -27.97 -3.43
CA GLU A 182 -0.34 -29.31 -2.90
C GLU A 182 0.49 -29.49 -1.63
N PHE A 183 -0.10 -30.15 -0.61
CA PHE A 183 0.61 -30.41 0.63
C PHE A 183 1.68 -31.48 0.39
N GLU A 184 2.92 -31.10 0.65
CA GLU A 184 4.07 -32.01 0.67
C GLU A 184 4.55 -32.23 2.11
N LEU A 185 4.64 -33.50 2.51
CA LEU A 185 5.25 -33.86 3.78
C LEU A 185 6.74 -33.57 3.74
N ALA A 186 7.27 -32.98 4.82
CA ALA A 186 8.72 -32.85 4.99
C ALA A 186 9.38 -34.23 4.93
N LYS A 187 10.51 -34.33 4.20
CA LYS A 187 11.21 -35.61 3.92
C LYS A 187 11.68 -36.34 5.16
N ASP A 188 11.78 -35.66 6.29
CA ASP A 188 12.33 -36.21 7.55
C ASP A 188 11.29 -36.80 8.51
N GLU A 189 9.98 -36.69 8.19
CA GLU A 189 8.94 -37.28 9.00
C GLU A 189 8.63 -38.73 8.56
N ASP A 190 9.43 -39.66 9.04
CA ASP A 190 9.32 -41.11 8.73
C ASP A 190 8.01 -41.78 9.14
N HIS A 191 7.17 -41.10 9.94
CA HIS A 191 5.96 -41.66 10.53
C HIS A 191 4.71 -41.63 9.64
N ARG A 192 4.78 -41.06 8.42
CA ARG A 192 3.61 -40.91 7.55
C ARG A 192 3.76 -41.50 6.15
N LYS A 193 4.55 -42.59 6.04
CA LYS A 193 4.66 -43.36 4.77
C LYS A 193 3.33 -43.92 4.27
N GLU A 194 2.37 -44.11 5.18
CA GLU A 194 1.03 -44.64 4.87
C GLU A 194 0.07 -43.65 4.19
N MET A 195 0.33 -42.32 4.29
CA MET A 195 -0.47 -41.32 3.62
C MET A 195 -0.07 -41.01 2.17
N ARG A 196 0.93 -41.65 1.64
CA ARG A 196 1.34 -41.55 0.22
C ARG A 196 0.46 -42.38 -0.72
N ASN A 197 -0.76 -42.69 -0.36
CA ASN A 197 -1.66 -43.42 -1.23
C ASN A 197 -2.04 -42.54 -2.42
N GLU A 198 -1.55 -42.92 -3.60
CA GLU A 198 -1.85 -42.29 -4.90
C GLU A 198 -3.37 -42.30 -5.23
N ASP A 199 -4.17 -43.06 -4.47
CA ASP A 199 -5.61 -43.25 -4.66
C ASP A 199 -6.50 -42.26 -3.91
N VAL A 200 -5.94 -41.26 -3.24
CA VAL A 200 -6.77 -40.20 -2.57
C VAL A 200 -7.28 -39.24 -3.65
N PRO A 201 -8.61 -39.17 -3.89
CA PRO A 201 -9.17 -38.37 -4.97
C PRO A 201 -9.02 -36.87 -4.72
N PHE A 202 -8.72 -36.45 -3.51
CA PHE A 202 -8.45 -35.07 -3.12
C PHE A 202 -7.09 -34.98 -2.44
N LYS A 203 -6.17 -34.27 -3.07
CA LYS A 203 -4.89 -33.97 -2.44
C LYS A 203 -5.10 -32.81 -1.46
N PRO A 204 -4.60 -32.93 -0.20
CA PRO A 204 -4.65 -31.81 0.71
C PRO A 204 -3.84 -30.65 0.17
N THR A 205 -4.29 -29.44 0.42
CA THR A 205 -3.57 -28.21 0.03
C THR A 205 -3.04 -27.50 1.26
N MET A 206 -1.92 -26.81 1.10
CA MET A 206 -1.36 -25.93 2.10
C MET A 206 -1.17 -24.53 1.52
N GLU A 207 -1.03 -23.55 2.39
CA GLU A 207 -0.65 -22.21 2.01
C GLU A 207 0.87 -22.10 2.01
N GLN A 208 1.42 -21.61 0.90
CA GLN A 208 2.83 -21.32 0.70
C GLN A 208 3.01 -19.81 0.66
N GLY A 209 3.76 -19.27 1.62
CA GLY A 209 4.02 -17.84 1.73
C GLY A 209 5.18 -17.37 0.87
N PHE A 210 5.09 -16.11 0.39
CA PHE A 210 6.16 -15.43 -0.34
C PHE A 210 6.33 -14.00 0.14
N LEU A 211 7.57 -13.54 0.20
CA LEU A 211 7.90 -12.13 0.41
C LEU A 211 8.40 -11.54 -0.91
N LYS A 212 7.68 -10.56 -1.44
CA LYS A 212 7.97 -9.96 -2.74
C LYS A 212 8.40 -8.51 -2.62
N LEU A 213 9.47 -8.17 -3.30
CA LEU A 213 9.92 -6.79 -3.49
C LEU A 213 9.37 -6.27 -4.82
N ILE A 214 8.66 -5.14 -4.80
CA ILE A 214 7.91 -4.61 -5.95
C ILE A 214 8.40 -3.20 -6.28
N ASN A 215 8.64 -2.95 -7.57
CA ASN A 215 9.01 -1.63 -8.08
C ASN A 215 7.75 -0.75 -8.20
N PRO A 216 7.71 0.45 -7.59
CA PRO A 216 6.54 1.34 -7.66
C PRO A 216 6.33 1.99 -9.03
N THR A 217 7.34 2.00 -9.91
CA THR A 217 7.25 2.67 -11.20
C THR A 217 6.50 1.84 -12.23
N ASN A 218 6.82 0.55 -12.34
CA ASN A 218 6.23 -0.37 -13.32
C ASN A 218 5.52 -1.55 -12.67
N TRP A 219 5.47 -1.62 -11.35
CA TRP A 219 4.84 -2.67 -10.55
C TRP A 219 5.39 -4.08 -10.79
N SER A 220 6.59 -4.17 -11.36
CA SER A 220 7.27 -5.46 -11.54
C SER A 220 7.80 -6.00 -10.21
N VAL A 221 7.81 -7.32 -10.09
CA VAL A 221 8.45 -8.01 -8.96
C VAL A 221 9.95 -8.02 -9.18
N ILE A 222 10.69 -7.38 -8.27
CA ILE A 222 12.16 -7.24 -8.31
C ILE A 222 12.85 -8.49 -7.75
N ASP A 223 12.34 -8.96 -6.60
CA ASP A 223 12.91 -10.09 -5.84
C ASP A 223 11.78 -10.86 -5.15
N THR A 224 11.97 -12.16 -4.93
CA THR A 224 10.99 -13.01 -4.26
C THR A 224 11.72 -13.98 -3.32
N ILE A 225 11.27 -14.03 -2.08
CA ILE A 225 11.72 -15.03 -1.09
C ILE A 225 10.54 -15.95 -0.80
N GLU A 226 10.74 -17.22 -1.00
CA GLU A 226 9.80 -18.27 -0.63
C GLU A 226 9.98 -18.63 0.85
N MET A 227 8.87 -18.70 1.59
CA MET A 227 8.86 -19.13 2.99
C MET A 227 8.90 -20.65 3.06
N ASP A 228 9.16 -21.20 4.25
CA ASP A 228 9.07 -22.63 4.46
C ASP A 228 7.64 -23.14 4.23
N PRO A 229 7.43 -24.44 3.92
CA PRO A 229 6.11 -25.03 3.78
C PRO A 229 5.22 -24.80 5.01
N CYS A 230 3.95 -24.45 4.77
CA CYS A 230 2.96 -24.09 5.79
C CYS A 230 3.28 -22.80 6.58
N GLU A 231 4.20 -21.98 6.09
CA GLU A 231 4.55 -20.69 6.67
C GLU A 231 3.92 -19.55 5.87
N VAL A 232 3.10 -18.74 6.54
CA VAL A 232 2.37 -17.60 5.94
C VAL A 232 2.81 -16.31 6.61
N ILE A 233 2.95 -15.25 5.82
CA ILE A 233 3.29 -13.92 6.31
C ILE A 233 2.05 -13.27 6.90
N MET A 234 2.11 -12.88 8.18
CA MET A 234 1.03 -12.23 8.89
C MET A 234 1.16 -10.71 8.89
N CYS A 235 2.39 -10.21 8.97
CA CYS A 235 2.65 -8.77 8.97
C CYS A 235 3.98 -8.43 8.32
N VAL A 236 4.03 -7.27 7.66
CA VAL A 236 5.26 -6.67 7.10
C VAL A 236 5.28 -5.20 7.48
N LYS A 237 6.39 -4.72 8.01
CA LYS A 237 6.61 -3.31 8.35
C LYS A 237 8.01 -2.86 7.94
N SER A 238 8.12 -1.59 7.57
CA SER A 238 9.40 -0.92 7.39
C SER A 238 9.69 -0.13 8.65
N LEU A 239 10.71 -0.53 9.41
CA LEU A 239 11.05 0.02 10.73
C LEU A 239 12.45 0.62 10.70
N ASN A 240 12.65 1.70 11.46
CA ASN A 240 13.95 2.34 11.62
C ASN A 240 14.65 1.79 12.87
N LEU A 241 15.39 0.70 12.71
CA LEU A 241 16.02 -0.04 13.80
C LEU A 241 17.46 0.38 14.01
N GLU A 242 17.90 0.34 15.28
CA GLU A 242 19.30 0.46 15.65
C GLU A 242 20.06 -0.80 15.18
N ILE A 243 21.18 -0.57 14.46
CA ILE A 243 22.04 -1.65 13.94
C ILE A 243 23.39 -1.72 14.63
N SER A 244 23.78 -0.70 15.40
CA SER A 244 25.03 -0.66 16.16
C SER A 244 24.82 0.10 17.47
N GLU A 245 25.04 -0.59 18.58
CA GLU A 245 25.01 -0.01 19.92
C GLU A 245 26.16 1.00 20.16
N HIS A 246 27.27 0.85 19.43
CA HIS A 246 28.46 1.68 19.62
C HIS A 246 28.34 3.05 18.91
N THR A 247 27.67 3.07 17.77
CA THR A 247 27.55 4.30 16.93
C THR A 247 26.16 4.90 16.98
N ASN A 248 25.19 4.25 17.64
CA ASN A 248 23.75 4.56 17.58
C ASN A 248 23.24 4.69 16.13
N GLU A 249 23.87 3.94 15.22
CA GLU A 249 23.50 3.96 13.82
C GLU A 249 22.16 3.24 13.63
N ARG A 250 21.26 3.89 12.87
CA ARG A 250 19.95 3.34 12.54
C ARG A 250 19.80 3.13 11.06
N LYS A 251 19.06 2.10 10.74
CA LYS A 251 18.75 1.76 9.37
C LYS A 251 17.29 1.40 9.18
N GLN A 252 16.72 1.84 8.07
CA GLN A 252 15.38 1.40 7.67
C GLN A 252 15.45 -0.04 7.19
N LEU A 253 14.82 -0.95 7.91
CA LEU A 253 14.80 -2.39 7.66
C LEU A 253 13.37 -2.89 7.49
N ILE A 254 13.20 -3.99 6.77
CA ILE A 254 11.91 -4.67 6.62
C ILE A 254 11.80 -5.77 7.67
N THR A 255 10.81 -5.65 8.53
CA THR A 255 10.50 -6.64 9.55
C THR A 255 9.26 -7.43 9.13
N VAL A 256 9.36 -8.75 9.20
CA VAL A 256 8.33 -9.69 8.74
C VAL A 256 8.00 -10.65 9.87
N GLY A 257 6.72 -10.71 10.22
CA GLY A 257 6.17 -11.70 11.15
C GLY A 257 5.38 -12.77 10.43
N THR A 258 5.58 -14.03 10.82
CA THR A 258 4.94 -15.19 10.18
C THR A 258 4.17 -16.07 11.16
N ALA A 259 3.32 -16.92 10.61
CA ALA A 259 2.66 -18.03 11.27
C ALA A 259 3.00 -19.33 10.55
N ILE A 260 3.32 -20.38 11.31
CA ILE A 260 3.55 -21.72 10.80
C ILE A 260 2.46 -22.62 11.37
N SER A 261 1.54 -23.07 10.51
CA SER A 261 0.42 -23.93 10.88
C SER A 261 0.51 -25.24 10.12
N LYS A 262 0.82 -26.32 10.84
CA LYS A 262 0.99 -27.67 10.26
C LYS A 262 -0.22 -28.59 10.51
N GLY A 263 -1.32 -28.08 11.05
CA GLY A 263 -2.54 -28.81 11.36
C GLY A 263 -3.11 -28.47 12.72
N GLU A 264 -4.31 -28.96 13.01
CA GLU A 264 -5.10 -28.62 14.21
C GLU A 264 -4.44 -29.13 15.51
N ASP A 265 -3.78 -30.28 15.46
CA ASP A 265 -3.16 -30.91 16.63
C ASP A 265 -1.80 -30.32 17.02
N LEU A 266 -1.24 -29.45 16.20
CA LEU A 266 0.09 -28.86 16.41
C LEU A 266 -0.02 -27.39 16.79
N ALA A 267 0.71 -27.00 17.84
CA ALA A 267 0.77 -25.59 18.23
C ALA A 267 1.33 -24.74 17.09
N ILE A 268 0.63 -23.66 16.78
CA ILE A 268 1.11 -22.66 15.82
C ILE A 268 2.42 -22.07 16.35
N LYS A 269 3.41 -22.00 15.47
CA LYS A 269 4.69 -21.34 15.70
C LYS A 269 4.75 -20.04 14.90
N GLY A 270 5.67 -19.18 15.25
CA GLY A 270 5.94 -17.95 14.50
C GLY A 270 7.42 -17.77 14.25
N ARG A 271 7.74 -16.95 13.27
CA ARG A 271 9.11 -16.49 13.02
C ARG A 271 9.12 -15.00 12.78
N LEU A 272 10.14 -14.36 13.30
CA LEU A 272 10.44 -12.96 13.09
C LEU A 272 11.67 -12.86 12.20
N TYR A 273 11.52 -12.18 11.08
CA TYR A 273 12.62 -11.91 10.16
C TYR A 273 12.89 -10.43 10.06
N VAL A 274 14.14 -10.08 9.90
CA VAL A 274 14.57 -8.72 9.57
C VAL A 274 15.40 -8.78 8.30
N TYR A 275 14.97 -8.04 7.28
CA TYR A 275 15.62 -7.94 5.99
C TYR A 275 16.12 -6.53 5.72
N ASP A 276 17.26 -6.45 5.07
CA ASP A 276 17.77 -5.22 4.47
C ASP A 276 17.48 -5.23 2.96
N VAL A 277 17.11 -4.09 2.41
CA VAL A 277 16.98 -3.93 0.97
C VAL A 277 18.29 -3.38 0.42
N VAL A 278 19.05 -4.22 -0.26
CA VAL A 278 20.37 -3.87 -0.79
C VAL A 278 20.34 -3.69 -2.30
N SER A 279 21.13 -2.72 -2.80
CA SER A 279 21.33 -2.56 -4.22
C SER A 279 22.30 -3.61 -4.75
N VAL A 280 21.95 -4.23 -5.87
CA VAL A 280 22.74 -5.26 -6.54
C VAL A 280 22.87 -4.96 -8.03
N VAL A 281 23.82 -5.61 -8.69
CA VAL A 281 23.94 -5.54 -10.15
C VAL A 281 22.74 -6.24 -10.77
N PRO A 282 21.98 -5.57 -11.67
CA PRO A 282 20.82 -6.17 -12.30
C PRO A 282 21.13 -7.41 -13.10
N GLN A 283 20.19 -8.33 -13.19
CA GLN A 283 20.30 -9.47 -14.10
C GLN A 283 20.32 -9.00 -15.56
N PRO A 284 21.11 -9.65 -16.44
CA PRO A 284 21.12 -9.32 -17.87
C PRO A 284 19.73 -9.35 -18.48
N GLY A 285 19.31 -8.25 -19.13
CA GLY A 285 17.98 -8.12 -19.74
C GLY A 285 16.83 -7.77 -18.79
N ARG A 286 17.12 -7.57 -17.48
CA ARG A 286 16.13 -7.17 -16.47
C ARG A 286 16.67 -6.06 -15.57
N PRO A 287 16.67 -4.81 -16.04
CA PRO A 287 17.21 -3.67 -15.29
C PRO A 287 16.46 -3.40 -13.97
N GLU A 288 15.22 -3.84 -13.86
CA GLU A 288 14.39 -3.73 -12.66
C GLU A 288 14.94 -4.55 -11.47
N THR A 289 15.73 -5.60 -11.71
CA THR A 289 16.29 -6.48 -10.66
C THR A 289 17.52 -5.88 -9.96
N ASN A 290 17.54 -4.59 -9.76
CA ASN A 290 18.65 -3.83 -9.17
C ASN A 290 18.67 -3.81 -7.64
N LYS A 291 17.70 -4.46 -6.99
CA LYS A 291 17.57 -4.55 -5.54
C LYS A 291 17.30 -5.98 -5.11
N ARG A 292 17.67 -6.30 -3.86
CA ARG A 292 17.46 -7.62 -3.28
C ARG A 292 17.19 -7.52 -1.78
N LEU A 293 16.38 -8.47 -1.28
CA LEU A 293 16.16 -8.66 0.15
C LEU A 293 17.28 -9.50 0.75
N LYS A 294 18.04 -8.94 1.68
CA LYS A 294 19.12 -9.62 2.41
C LYS A 294 18.66 -9.89 3.84
N LEU A 295 18.65 -11.16 4.24
CA LEU A 295 18.34 -11.53 5.62
C LEU A 295 19.44 -11.02 6.57
N ILE A 296 19.03 -10.30 7.62
CA ILE A 296 19.88 -9.76 8.67
C ILE A 296 19.69 -10.57 9.95
N ALA A 297 18.44 -10.81 10.35
CA ALA A 297 18.11 -11.53 11.57
C ALA A 297 16.92 -12.47 11.37
N LYS A 298 16.93 -13.57 12.09
CA LYS A 298 15.82 -14.54 12.16
C LYS A 298 15.70 -15.04 13.59
N ASP A 299 14.49 -15.02 14.14
CA ASP A 299 14.17 -15.60 15.44
C ASP A 299 12.93 -16.47 15.37
N GLU A 300 12.93 -17.59 16.09
CA GLU A 300 11.81 -18.53 16.13
C GLU A 300 11.02 -18.40 17.43
N VAL A 301 9.72 -18.24 17.30
CA VAL A 301 8.77 -18.21 18.41
C VAL A 301 8.11 -19.57 18.51
N PRO A 302 8.38 -20.34 19.57
CA PRO A 302 7.95 -21.74 19.67
C PRO A 302 6.43 -21.87 19.88
N ARG A 303 5.75 -20.83 20.33
CA ARG A 303 4.29 -20.80 20.56
C ARG A 303 3.70 -19.46 20.14
N GLY A 304 2.76 -19.51 19.23
CA GLY A 304 2.01 -18.37 18.71
C GLY A 304 2.59 -17.76 17.44
N ALA A 305 1.72 -17.29 16.59
CA ALA A 305 2.05 -16.52 15.39
C ALA A 305 2.56 -15.12 15.78
N ILE A 306 3.31 -14.49 14.86
CA ILE A 306 3.64 -13.07 14.96
C ILE A 306 2.63 -12.29 14.12
N THR A 307 1.70 -11.63 14.81
CA THR A 307 0.54 -10.97 14.19
C THR A 307 0.76 -9.49 13.93
N GLY A 308 1.71 -8.87 14.63
CA GLY A 308 1.97 -7.44 14.47
C GLY A 308 3.38 -7.05 14.91
N VAL A 309 3.88 -6.01 14.26
CA VAL A 309 5.17 -5.38 14.59
C VAL A 309 5.02 -3.88 14.48
N SER A 310 5.65 -3.12 15.38
CA SER A 310 5.70 -1.66 15.39
C SER A 310 7.07 -1.18 15.85
N GLU A 311 7.45 0.04 15.52
CA GLU A 311 8.54 0.73 16.22
C GLU A 311 8.12 0.97 17.66
N ILE A 312 9.07 1.14 18.57
CA ILE A 312 8.80 1.49 19.97
C ILE A 312 9.91 2.32 20.57
N GLY A 313 9.51 3.38 21.26
CA GLY A 313 10.40 4.30 21.95
C GLY A 313 11.32 5.08 21.03
N THR A 314 12.43 5.52 21.59
CA THR A 314 13.39 6.39 20.89
C THR A 314 14.71 5.70 20.55
N GLN A 315 14.93 4.48 21.02
CA GLN A 315 16.23 3.77 20.86
C GLN A 315 16.32 2.85 19.64
N GLY A 316 15.27 2.82 18.79
CA GLY A 316 15.28 1.98 17.57
C GLY A 316 14.97 0.51 17.84
N PHE A 317 14.17 0.24 18.87
CA PHE A 317 13.64 -1.08 19.16
C PHE A 317 12.34 -1.37 18.41
N MET A 318 11.92 -2.62 18.42
CA MET A 318 10.65 -3.06 17.85
C MET A 318 9.75 -3.71 18.90
N LEU A 319 8.45 -3.41 18.84
CA LEU A 319 7.40 -4.08 19.58
C LEU A 319 6.81 -5.19 18.71
N VAL A 320 6.77 -6.40 19.24
CA VAL A 320 6.36 -7.61 18.52
C VAL A 320 5.20 -8.28 19.26
N ALA A 321 4.10 -8.50 18.56
CA ALA A 321 2.99 -9.34 19.03
C ALA A 321 3.27 -10.81 18.69
N GLN A 322 3.45 -11.64 19.69
CA GLN A 322 3.74 -13.06 19.53
C GLN A 322 2.79 -13.92 20.36
N GLY A 323 1.76 -14.48 19.73
CA GLY A 323 0.75 -15.27 20.41
C GLY A 323 0.03 -14.50 21.52
N GLN A 324 0.24 -14.86 22.77
CA GLN A 324 -0.38 -14.24 23.95
C GLN A 324 0.58 -13.27 24.68
N LYS A 325 1.60 -12.79 23.99
CA LYS A 325 2.64 -11.94 24.58
C LYS A 325 3.02 -10.82 23.63
N CYS A 326 3.22 -9.64 24.16
CA CYS A 326 3.91 -8.54 23.48
C CYS A 326 5.33 -8.43 23.99
N MET A 327 6.30 -8.28 23.10
CA MET A 327 7.71 -8.24 23.44
C MET A 327 8.41 -7.10 22.73
N VAL A 328 9.19 -6.34 23.48
CA VAL A 328 10.11 -5.34 22.93
C VAL A 328 11.43 -6.04 22.63
N ARG A 329 11.96 -5.86 21.43
CA ARG A 329 13.20 -6.48 20.96
C ARG A 329 14.14 -5.46 20.35
N GLY A 330 15.43 -5.60 20.65
CA GLY A 330 16.52 -4.86 20.01
C GLY A 330 17.27 -5.77 19.02
N LEU A 331 17.70 -5.19 17.90
CA LEU A 331 18.57 -5.86 16.93
C LEU A 331 20.03 -5.61 17.32
N LYS A 332 20.84 -6.68 17.40
CA LYS A 332 22.28 -6.58 17.63
C LYS A 332 23.09 -6.67 16.34
N GLU A 333 24.33 -6.22 16.38
CA GLU A 333 25.27 -6.26 15.25
C GLU A 333 25.51 -7.68 14.71
N ASP A 334 25.42 -8.70 15.57
CA ASP A 334 25.57 -10.12 15.19
C ASP A 334 24.32 -10.72 14.54
N GLY A 335 23.25 -9.94 14.36
CA GLY A 335 21.97 -10.38 13.81
C GLY A 335 21.08 -11.10 14.82
N THR A 336 21.39 -11.05 16.11
CA THR A 336 20.48 -11.56 17.14
C THR A 336 19.43 -10.55 17.56
N LEU A 337 18.23 -11.05 17.94
CA LEU A 337 17.12 -10.23 18.42
C LEU A 337 17.00 -10.38 19.95
N LEU A 338 17.47 -9.37 20.67
CA LEU A 338 17.50 -9.38 22.13
C LEU A 338 16.15 -8.98 22.72
N PRO A 339 15.54 -9.76 23.63
CA PRO A 339 14.37 -9.34 24.37
C PRO A 339 14.77 -8.26 25.41
N VAL A 340 14.04 -7.13 25.40
CA VAL A 340 14.30 -5.97 26.26
C VAL A 340 13.22 -5.84 27.34
N ALA A 341 11.95 -5.92 26.94
CA ALA A 341 10.79 -5.86 27.84
C ALA A 341 9.66 -6.71 27.30
N PHE A 342 8.71 -7.09 28.14
CA PHE A 342 7.55 -7.84 27.70
C PHE A 342 6.30 -7.56 28.54
N MET A 343 5.15 -7.91 27.98
CA MET A 343 3.86 -7.93 28.65
C MET A 343 3.07 -9.17 28.27
N ASP A 344 2.59 -9.91 29.27
CA ASP A 344 1.68 -11.04 29.07
C ASP A 344 0.24 -10.54 28.89
N MET A 345 -0.39 -10.93 27.78
CA MET A 345 -1.72 -10.47 27.40
C MET A 345 -2.84 -11.41 27.83
N ASN A 346 -2.52 -12.64 28.18
CA ASN A 346 -3.47 -13.74 28.52
C ASN A 346 -4.40 -14.15 27.37
N CYS A 347 -4.44 -13.40 26.27
CA CYS A 347 -5.23 -13.69 25.07
C CYS A 347 -4.36 -13.50 23.84
N PHE A 348 -4.81 -14.04 22.71
CA PHE A 348 -4.12 -13.91 21.44
C PHE A 348 -4.11 -12.46 20.98
N VAL A 349 -2.93 -11.91 20.75
CA VAL A 349 -2.74 -10.51 20.34
C VAL A 349 -3.04 -10.38 18.85
N THR A 350 -3.91 -9.45 18.49
CA THR A 350 -4.34 -9.23 17.11
C THR A 350 -3.61 -8.08 16.44
N ALA A 351 -3.33 -6.99 17.19
CA ALA A 351 -2.61 -5.84 16.65
C ALA A 351 -1.80 -5.14 17.74
N VAL A 352 -0.73 -4.49 17.32
CA VAL A 352 0.12 -3.61 18.14
C VAL A 352 0.49 -2.36 17.37
N LYS A 353 0.45 -1.22 18.03
CA LYS A 353 0.81 0.07 17.47
C LYS A 353 1.37 0.98 18.54
N GLU A 354 2.37 1.76 18.22
CA GLU A 354 2.89 2.84 19.04
C GLU A 354 2.55 4.20 18.43
N LEU A 355 2.30 5.20 19.27
CA LEU A 355 2.37 6.60 18.86
C LEU A 355 3.85 6.98 18.73
N PRO A 356 4.35 7.28 17.52
CA PRO A 356 5.77 7.29 17.21
C PRO A 356 6.64 8.08 18.21
N GLY A 357 7.63 7.42 18.80
CA GLY A 357 8.64 7.99 19.69
C GLY A 357 8.15 8.40 21.07
N THR A 358 6.90 8.08 21.44
CA THR A 358 6.33 8.46 22.75
C THR A 358 6.35 7.35 23.76
N GLY A 359 6.51 6.10 23.34
CA GLY A 359 6.32 4.92 24.16
C GLY A 359 4.86 4.61 24.52
N LEU A 360 3.89 5.40 24.03
CA LEU A 360 2.46 5.11 24.20
C LEU A 360 2.00 4.10 23.16
N CYS A 361 1.48 2.97 23.63
CA CYS A 361 1.12 1.85 22.78
C CYS A 361 -0.35 1.48 22.95
N VAL A 362 -0.97 1.08 21.85
CA VAL A 362 -2.21 0.32 21.84
C VAL A 362 -1.90 -1.12 21.47
N LEU A 363 -2.38 -2.03 22.31
CA LEU A 363 -2.33 -3.48 22.09
C LEU A 363 -3.76 -3.97 22.04
N SER A 364 -4.07 -4.88 21.16
CA SER A 364 -5.41 -5.47 21.07
C SER A 364 -5.36 -6.98 21.05
N ASP A 365 -6.40 -7.59 21.55
CA ASP A 365 -6.52 -9.03 21.61
C ASP A 365 -7.86 -9.54 21.06
N ALA A 366 -7.92 -10.85 20.82
CA ALA A 366 -9.07 -11.51 20.21
C ALA A 366 -10.30 -11.69 21.12
N VAL A 367 -10.24 -11.31 22.41
CA VAL A 367 -11.30 -11.62 23.38
C VAL A 367 -11.65 -10.47 24.30
N LYS A 368 -10.64 -9.81 24.87
CA LYS A 368 -10.82 -8.81 25.93
C LYS A 368 -10.90 -7.38 25.44
N GLY A 369 -10.38 -7.13 24.23
CA GLY A 369 -10.47 -5.84 23.58
C GLY A 369 -9.14 -5.08 23.50
N VAL A 370 -9.14 -3.82 23.89
CA VAL A 370 -8.01 -2.91 23.72
C VAL A 370 -7.32 -2.66 25.05
N TRP A 371 -5.98 -2.61 25.01
CA TRP A 371 -5.11 -2.31 26.13
C TRP A 371 -4.28 -1.07 25.78
N PHE A 372 -4.32 -0.08 26.67
CA PHE A 372 -3.48 1.11 26.57
C PHE A 372 -2.27 0.95 27.48
N VAL A 373 -1.07 1.03 26.90
CA VAL A 373 0.19 0.62 27.54
C VAL A 373 1.23 1.68 27.32
N GLY A 374 2.06 1.95 28.33
CA GLY A 374 3.25 2.75 28.22
C GLY A 374 4.51 1.90 28.23
N TYR A 375 5.49 2.29 27.44
CA TYR A 375 6.84 1.76 27.46
C TYR A 375 7.82 2.81 27.98
N THR A 376 8.68 2.40 28.89
CA THR A 376 9.76 3.24 29.43
C THR A 376 11.12 2.65 29.11
N GLU A 377 12.10 3.49 28.85
CA GLU A 377 13.46 3.11 28.48
C GLU A 377 14.41 3.00 29.67
N GLU A 378 14.05 3.68 30.79
CA GLU A 378 14.85 3.63 32.04
C GLU A 378 13.95 3.53 33.29
N PRO A 379 13.71 2.33 33.84
CA PRO A 379 14.12 0.99 33.35
C PRO A 379 13.25 0.52 32.17
N TYR A 380 13.78 -0.39 31.37
CA TYR A 380 13.02 -1.01 30.28
C TYR A 380 11.81 -1.78 30.82
N LYS A 381 10.62 -1.20 30.65
CA LYS A 381 9.40 -1.76 31.22
C LYS A 381 8.17 -1.39 30.42
N MET A 382 7.24 -2.33 30.32
CA MET A 382 5.89 -2.08 29.83
C MET A 382 4.93 -1.93 31.00
N LEU A 383 4.11 -0.87 30.99
CA LEU A 383 3.16 -0.51 32.04
C LEU A 383 1.76 -0.45 31.46
N LEU A 384 0.82 -1.13 32.10
CA LEU A 384 -0.58 -1.04 31.72
C LEU A 384 -1.20 0.22 32.31
N PHE A 385 -1.76 1.09 31.46
CA PHE A 385 -2.50 2.29 31.87
C PHE A 385 -4.00 2.04 31.95
N GLY A 386 -4.56 1.26 31.03
CA GLY A 386 -5.98 0.96 31.02
C GLY A 386 -6.36 -0.12 30.04
N LYS A 387 -7.61 -0.58 30.13
CA LYS A 387 -8.23 -1.54 29.22
C LYS A 387 -9.61 -1.04 28.82
N SER A 388 -10.07 -1.45 27.65
CA SER A 388 -11.46 -1.20 27.26
C SER A 388 -12.41 -1.82 28.29
N SER A 389 -13.46 -1.08 28.64
CA SER A 389 -14.51 -1.56 29.55
C SER A 389 -15.37 -2.65 28.92
N THR A 390 -15.51 -2.63 27.61
CA THR A 390 -16.27 -3.58 26.83
C THR A 390 -15.36 -4.66 26.27
N LYS A 391 -15.77 -5.92 26.40
CA LYS A 391 -15.10 -7.05 25.74
C LYS A 391 -15.50 -7.05 24.28
N MET A 392 -14.51 -7.17 23.40
CA MET A 392 -14.68 -7.21 21.95
C MET A 392 -13.53 -8.00 21.31
N GLU A 393 -13.82 -8.65 20.21
CA GLU A 393 -12.82 -9.28 19.36
C GLU A 393 -12.25 -8.20 18.43
N VAL A 394 -11.09 -7.64 18.78
CA VAL A 394 -10.48 -6.55 18.02
C VAL A 394 -9.64 -7.11 16.88
N LEU A 395 -9.93 -6.68 15.67
CA LEU A 395 -9.15 -7.03 14.48
C LEU A 395 -7.94 -6.09 14.29
N THR A 396 -8.17 -4.81 14.50
CA THR A 396 -7.11 -3.78 14.39
C THR A 396 -7.42 -2.58 15.29
N ALA A 397 -6.37 -1.90 15.75
CA ALA A 397 -6.49 -0.67 16.51
C ALA A 397 -5.36 0.29 16.16
N ASP A 398 -5.64 1.59 16.28
CA ASP A 398 -4.65 2.66 16.07
C ASP A 398 -4.87 3.80 17.07
N LEU A 399 -3.88 4.67 17.19
CA LEU A 399 -3.90 5.87 18.03
C LEU A 399 -4.18 7.09 17.15
N LEU A 400 -5.12 7.94 17.59
CA LEU A 400 -5.51 9.16 16.90
C LEU A 400 -5.29 10.36 17.83
N PRO A 401 -4.18 11.10 17.68
CA PRO A 401 -3.97 12.35 18.40
C PRO A 401 -4.80 13.48 17.78
N ASP A 402 -5.47 14.27 18.60
CA ASP A 402 -6.19 15.48 18.22
C ASP A 402 -5.90 16.60 19.23
N GLY A 403 -5.04 17.54 18.85
CA GLY A 403 -4.54 18.58 19.74
C GLY A 403 -3.88 18.01 20.99
N ASN A 404 -4.48 18.20 22.16
CA ASN A 404 -4.00 17.69 23.44
C ASN A 404 -4.71 16.40 23.89
N GLU A 405 -5.62 15.88 23.07
CA GLU A 405 -6.38 14.67 23.35
C GLU A 405 -5.83 13.49 22.56
N LEU A 406 -5.92 12.30 23.14
CA LEU A 406 -5.53 11.06 22.49
C LEU A 406 -6.71 10.10 22.47
N PHE A 407 -7.12 9.74 21.28
CA PHE A 407 -8.15 8.75 21.04
C PHE A 407 -7.53 7.43 20.59
N ILE A 408 -8.20 6.35 20.92
CA ILE A 408 -7.93 5.01 20.41
C ILE A 408 -9.08 4.63 19.51
N VAL A 409 -8.78 4.24 18.28
CA VAL A 409 -9.76 3.76 17.31
C VAL A 409 -9.54 2.27 17.11
N ALA A 410 -10.59 1.49 17.27
CA ALA A 410 -10.54 0.03 17.11
C ALA A 410 -11.69 -0.48 16.24
N ALA A 411 -11.39 -1.43 15.37
CA ALA A 411 -12.39 -2.17 14.60
C ALA A 411 -12.51 -3.60 15.14
N ASP A 412 -13.75 -4.06 15.36
CA ASP A 412 -14.02 -5.40 15.87
C ASP A 412 -14.51 -6.36 14.76
N ALA A 413 -14.63 -7.64 15.11
CA ALA A 413 -15.11 -8.68 14.21
C ALA A 413 -16.60 -8.53 13.82
N ASP A 414 -17.37 -7.79 14.61
CA ASP A 414 -18.80 -7.51 14.36
C ASP A 414 -19.01 -6.30 13.44
N CYS A 415 -17.94 -5.81 12.77
CA CYS A 415 -17.95 -4.66 11.87
C CYS A 415 -18.28 -3.33 12.57
N ASN A 416 -18.02 -3.20 13.87
CA ASN A 416 -18.17 -1.93 14.59
C ASN A 416 -16.84 -1.17 14.61
N LEU A 417 -16.95 0.16 14.62
CA LEU A 417 -15.84 1.07 14.86
C LEU A 417 -16.01 1.71 16.23
N HIS A 418 -15.05 1.48 17.11
CA HIS A 418 -15.03 2.02 18.47
C HIS A 418 -14.04 3.17 18.54
N ILE A 419 -14.46 4.29 19.13
CA ILE A 419 -13.60 5.42 19.45
C ILE A 419 -13.60 5.54 20.97
N MET A 420 -12.42 5.45 21.56
CA MET A 420 -12.22 5.45 23.01
C MET A 420 -11.23 6.56 23.38
N GLN A 421 -11.45 7.17 24.51
CA GLN A 421 -10.52 8.13 25.12
C GLN A 421 -10.03 7.57 26.45
N PHE A 422 -8.74 7.70 26.71
CA PHE A 422 -8.18 7.34 28.02
C PHE A 422 -8.51 8.42 29.04
N ASP A 423 -9.14 8.02 30.14
CA ASP A 423 -9.46 8.89 31.26
C ASP A 423 -8.63 8.44 32.49
N PRO A 424 -7.59 9.19 32.87
CA PRO A 424 -6.73 8.82 34.00
C PRO A 424 -7.45 8.82 35.34
N GLU A 425 -8.58 9.55 35.49
CA GLU A 425 -9.34 9.62 36.75
C GLU A 425 -10.29 8.40 36.91
N ARG A 426 -10.59 7.68 35.81
CA ARG A 426 -11.45 6.50 35.81
C ARG A 426 -10.69 5.17 35.71
N THR A 427 -9.39 5.19 35.92
CA THR A 427 -8.61 3.95 36.01
C THR A 427 -9.00 3.20 37.28
N PHE A 428 -9.87 2.22 37.10
CA PHE A 428 -10.47 1.24 38.06
C PHE A 428 -11.73 1.68 38.75
#